data_bff76f76aee5ad15fd250cc5c1064ddf
#
_entry.id   bff76f76aee5ad15fd250cc5c1064ddf
#
_cell.length_a   1.000
_cell.length_b   1.000
_cell.length_c   1.000
_cell.angle_alpha   90.00
_cell.angle_beta   90.00
_cell.angle_gamma   90.00
#
_symmetry.space_group_name_H-M   'P 1'
#
loop_
_entity.id
_entity.type
_entity.pdbx_description
1 polymer ?
#
loop_
_entity_poly.entity_id
_entity_poly.type
_entity_poly.pdbx_seq_one_letter_code
_entity_poly.pdbx_strand_id
1 'polypeptide(L)'
;FFTPRETLELMAGFYGVPAPERRTDEILDALGLGDKKHAYVRQLSGGMKRRLMVAKALVHTPPILILDEPTAGVDVELRRSLWEYVRKLNALGTTVVLTTHYLEEAQEMCDQIAIINHGAVAACEPTPKLLRRLNYKTLVVRPETELAAVPPAFAGLDATIRKDGQLAITYKSDATTIEQLLANLREANVKIGDLATEEPDL
;
A
#
# COMPACT_ATOMS: atom_id res chain seq x y z
N PHE A 1 24.37 22.88 -12.01
CA PHE A 1 24.44 24.33 -12.20
C PHE A 1 23.13 25.01 -11.79
N PHE A 2 22.00 24.28 -11.71
CA PHE A 2 20.70 24.85 -11.38
C PHE A 2 20.33 24.61 -9.91
N THR A 3 19.52 25.49 -9.36
CA THR A 3 18.81 25.30 -8.09
C THR A 3 17.53 24.47 -8.31
N PRO A 4 16.90 23.88 -7.27
CA PRO A 4 15.59 23.24 -7.38
C PRO A 4 14.54 24.14 -8.01
N ARG A 5 14.48 25.41 -7.59
CA ARG A 5 13.54 26.39 -8.13
C ARG A 5 13.76 26.61 -9.62
N GLU A 6 14.99 26.93 -10.04
CA GLU A 6 15.32 27.11 -11.46
C GLU A 6 15.04 25.86 -12.29
N THR A 7 15.30 24.66 -11.72
CA THR A 7 15.00 23.39 -12.39
C THR A 7 13.51 23.26 -12.69
N LEU A 8 12.64 23.55 -11.72
CA LEU A 8 11.19 23.46 -11.94
C LEU A 8 10.68 24.56 -12.87
N GLU A 9 11.20 25.79 -12.75
CA GLU A 9 10.85 26.90 -13.65
C GLU A 9 11.18 26.57 -15.12
N LEU A 10 12.34 25.98 -15.35
CA LEU A 10 12.74 25.52 -16.68
C LEU A 10 11.81 24.40 -17.19
N MET A 11 11.52 23.40 -16.35
CA MET A 11 10.61 22.31 -16.72
C MET A 11 9.21 22.83 -17.03
N ALA A 12 8.66 23.72 -16.19
CA ALA A 12 7.37 24.35 -16.44
C ALA A 12 7.38 25.09 -17.79
N GLY A 13 8.46 25.80 -18.10
CA GLY A 13 8.63 26.46 -19.39
C GLY A 13 8.66 25.49 -20.57
N PHE A 14 9.35 24.37 -20.48
CA PHE A 14 9.37 23.32 -21.52
C PHE A 14 7.99 22.72 -21.78
N TYR A 15 7.16 22.59 -20.75
CA TYR A 15 5.78 22.11 -20.88
C TYR A 15 4.77 23.22 -21.21
N GLY A 16 5.22 24.45 -21.46
CA GLY A 16 4.37 25.58 -21.83
C GLY A 16 3.50 26.13 -20.71
N VAL A 17 3.83 25.86 -19.43
CA VAL A 17 3.09 26.39 -18.29
C VAL A 17 3.36 27.89 -18.16
N PRO A 18 2.32 28.77 -18.28
CA PRO A 18 2.48 30.21 -18.13
C PRO A 18 3.04 30.57 -16.75
N ALA A 19 3.90 31.58 -16.67
CA ALA A 19 4.54 31.99 -15.42
C ALA A 19 3.56 32.22 -14.25
N PRO A 20 2.37 32.85 -14.44
CA PRO A 20 1.41 33.03 -13.35
C PRO A 20 0.76 31.74 -12.83
N GLU A 21 0.80 30.66 -13.61
CA GLU A 21 0.17 29.37 -13.27
C GLU A 21 1.14 28.37 -12.64
N ARG A 22 2.43 28.74 -12.59
CA ARG A 22 3.47 27.87 -12.04
C ARG A 22 3.36 27.74 -10.54
N ARG A 23 3.35 26.50 -10.05
CA ARG A 23 3.25 26.16 -8.63
C ARG A 23 4.60 25.74 -8.04
N THR A 24 5.69 26.32 -8.53
CA THR A 24 7.07 25.92 -8.20
C THR A 24 7.33 25.89 -6.70
N ASP A 25 7.01 26.99 -5.99
CA ASP A 25 7.26 27.08 -4.55
C ASP A 25 6.34 26.12 -3.77
N GLU A 26 5.06 25.99 -4.12
CA GLU A 26 4.10 25.05 -3.51
C GLU A 26 4.59 23.60 -3.62
N ILE A 27 5.07 23.21 -4.81
CA ILE A 27 5.59 21.86 -5.05
C ILE A 27 6.86 21.60 -4.23
N LEU A 28 7.77 22.55 -4.17
CA LEU A 28 9.00 22.43 -3.39
C LEU A 28 8.71 22.31 -1.90
N ASP A 29 7.76 23.08 -1.38
CA ASP A 29 7.35 23.03 0.03
C ASP A 29 6.70 21.69 0.36
N ALA A 30 5.76 21.21 -0.48
CA ALA A 30 5.10 19.90 -0.31
C ALA A 30 6.10 18.73 -0.30
N LEU A 31 7.24 18.89 -0.96
CA LEU A 31 8.31 17.88 -1.03
C LEU A 31 9.46 18.13 -0.05
N GLY A 32 9.31 19.09 0.88
CA GLY A 32 10.32 19.44 1.88
C GLY A 32 11.63 19.92 1.26
N LEU A 33 11.54 20.65 0.16
CA LEU A 33 12.66 21.26 -0.55
C LEU A 33 12.63 22.80 -0.48
N GLY A 34 11.66 23.40 0.22
CA GLY A 34 11.48 24.85 0.34
C GLY A 34 12.73 25.55 0.86
N ASP A 35 13.32 25.06 1.96
CA ASP A 35 14.55 25.59 2.57
C ASP A 35 15.79 25.45 1.66
N LYS A 36 15.73 24.58 0.67
CA LYS A 36 16.83 24.30 -0.26
C LYS A 36 16.55 24.77 -1.68
N LYS A 37 15.47 25.52 -1.91
CA LYS A 37 15.05 25.97 -3.24
C LYS A 37 16.08 26.82 -3.99
N HIS A 38 16.99 27.47 -3.26
CA HIS A 38 18.08 28.29 -3.80
C HIS A 38 19.48 27.64 -3.67
N ALA A 39 19.58 26.43 -3.07
CA ALA A 39 20.81 25.66 -3.04
C ALA A 39 21.08 25.00 -4.39
N TYR A 40 22.32 24.82 -4.78
CA TYR A 40 22.61 24.07 -6.02
C TYR A 40 22.21 22.60 -5.89
N VAL A 41 21.61 22.04 -6.95
CA VAL A 41 21.18 20.61 -6.99
C VAL A 41 22.31 19.65 -6.64
N ARG A 42 23.58 19.98 -6.95
CA ARG A 42 24.76 19.17 -6.59
C ARG A 42 24.95 19.04 -5.08
N GLN A 43 24.47 19.98 -4.29
CA GLN A 43 24.59 20.04 -2.82
C GLN A 43 23.47 19.25 -2.11
N LEU A 44 22.45 18.81 -2.84
CA LEU A 44 21.35 18.06 -2.30
C LEU A 44 21.78 16.62 -1.97
N SER A 45 21.22 16.06 -0.88
CA SER A 45 21.34 14.63 -0.57
C SER A 45 20.70 13.77 -1.65
N GLY A 46 20.97 12.46 -1.65
CA GLY A 46 20.34 11.50 -2.56
C GLY A 46 18.81 11.53 -2.48
N GLY A 47 18.25 11.51 -1.26
CA GLY A 47 16.81 11.62 -1.01
C GLY A 47 16.22 12.94 -1.49
N MET A 48 16.92 14.06 -1.29
CA MET A 48 16.47 15.37 -1.79
C MET A 48 16.47 15.42 -3.33
N LYS A 49 17.45 14.80 -3.98
CA LYS A 49 17.48 14.70 -5.45
C LYS A 49 16.32 13.85 -5.96
N ARG A 50 16.00 12.72 -5.29
CA ARG A 50 14.84 11.89 -5.63
C ARG A 50 13.54 12.69 -5.53
N ARG A 51 13.34 13.45 -4.46
CA ARG A 51 12.17 14.32 -4.28
C ARG A 51 12.10 15.41 -5.36
N LEU A 52 13.24 15.98 -5.77
CA LEU A 52 13.27 16.92 -6.89
C LEU A 52 12.86 16.26 -8.21
N MET A 53 13.15 14.97 -8.43
CA MET A 53 12.66 14.24 -9.61
C MET A 53 11.14 14.09 -9.58
N VAL A 54 10.55 13.80 -8.42
CA VAL A 54 9.08 13.81 -8.24
C VAL A 54 8.52 15.20 -8.52
N ALA A 55 9.13 16.26 -7.97
CA ALA A 55 8.72 17.64 -8.22
C ALA A 55 8.65 17.98 -9.71
N LYS A 56 9.62 17.52 -10.49
CA LYS A 56 9.67 17.73 -11.95
C LYS A 56 8.48 17.07 -12.66
N ALA A 57 8.02 15.92 -12.20
CA ALA A 57 6.85 15.25 -12.78
C ALA A 57 5.52 15.96 -12.45
N LEU A 58 5.49 16.73 -11.36
CA LEU A 58 4.30 17.44 -10.88
C LEU A 58 4.12 18.83 -11.51
N VAL A 59 5.20 19.44 -12.01
CA VAL A 59 5.27 20.87 -12.34
C VAL A 59 4.30 21.33 -13.44
N HIS A 60 3.92 20.43 -14.35
CA HIS A 60 3.06 20.74 -15.49
C HIS A 60 1.65 20.18 -15.36
N THR A 61 1.28 19.70 -14.17
CA THR A 61 -0.06 19.11 -13.88
C THR A 61 -0.51 18.14 -14.98
N PRO A 62 0.17 17.02 -15.16
CA PRO A 62 -0.10 16.10 -16.27
C PRO A 62 -1.48 15.45 -16.11
N PRO A 63 -2.17 15.07 -17.21
CA PRO A 63 -3.41 14.32 -17.11
C PRO A 63 -3.22 12.91 -16.54
N ILE A 64 -2.02 12.34 -16.71
CA ILE A 64 -1.62 11.03 -16.12
C ILE A 64 -0.28 11.22 -15.44
N LEU A 65 -0.21 10.90 -14.16
CA LEU A 65 0.99 10.97 -13.33
C LEU A 65 1.39 9.54 -12.92
N ILE A 66 2.61 9.13 -13.27
CA ILE A 66 3.17 7.84 -12.88
C ILE A 66 4.29 8.07 -11.87
N LEU A 67 4.14 7.50 -10.69
CA LEU A 67 5.09 7.60 -9.58
C LEU A 67 5.58 6.21 -9.19
N ASP A 68 6.88 5.99 -9.32
CA ASP A 68 7.53 4.73 -8.94
C ASP A 68 8.16 4.85 -7.56
N GLU A 69 7.56 4.17 -6.56
CA GLU A 69 7.96 4.20 -5.14
C GLU A 69 8.30 5.62 -4.62
N PRO A 70 7.41 6.61 -4.75
CA PRO A 70 7.77 8.01 -4.52
C PRO A 70 8.14 8.32 -3.07
N THR A 71 7.73 7.48 -2.12
CA THR A 71 7.92 7.65 -0.68
C THR A 71 9.02 6.76 -0.10
N ALA A 72 9.71 5.96 -0.91
CA ALA A 72 10.77 5.10 -0.41
C ALA A 72 11.91 5.92 0.24
N GLY A 73 12.19 5.63 1.52
CA GLY A 73 13.21 6.34 2.30
C GLY A 73 12.85 7.78 2.69
N VAL A 74 11.56 8.11 2.65
CA VAL A 74 11.00 9.41 3.06
C VAL A 74 10.41 9.27 4.47
N ASP A 75 10.64 10.26 5.33
CA ASP A 75 10.04 10.31 6.67
C ASP A 75 8.51 10.48 6.60
N VAL A 76 7.84 10.17 7.72
CA VAL A 76 6.37 10.10 7.81
C VAL A 76 5.71 11.45 7.52
N GLU A 77 6.26 12.55 8.02
CA GLU A 77 5.67 13.88 7.86
C GLU A 77 5.73 14.34 6.40
N LEU A 78 6.87 14.13 5.78
CA LEU A 78 7.07 14.48 4.38
C LEU A 78 6.28 13.58 3.42
N ARG A 79 6.14 12.29 3.75
CA ARG A 79 5.27 11.36 3.04
C ARG A 79 3.83 11.87 3.01
N ARG A 80 3.34 12.30 4.18
CA ARG A 80 1.99 12.86 4.31
C ARG A 80 1.80 14.10 3.44
N SER A 81 2.75 15.03 3.46
CA SER A 81 2.70 16.25 2.63
C SER A 81 2.67 15.93 1.13
N LEU A 82 3.47 14.95 0.68
CA LEU A 82 3.44 14.47 -0.70
C LEU A 82 2.06 13.91 -1.07
N TRP A 83 1.47 13.06 -0.22
CA TRP A 83 0.18 12.45 -0.48
C TRP A 83 -0.95 13.48 -0.50
N GLU A 84 -0.93 14.47 0.38
CA GLU A 84 -1.88 15.59 0.35
C GLU A 84 -1.79 16.34 -1.00
N TYR A 85 -0.60 16.59 -1.50
CA TYR A 85 -0.41 17.22 -2.80
C TYR A 85 -0.90 16.36 -3.96
N VAL A 86 -0.59 15.06 -3.96
CA VAL A 86 -1.03 14.11 -4.99
C VAL A 86 -2.56 13.99 -5.00
N ARG A 87 -3.22 13.91 -3.83
CA ARG A 87 -4.69 13.93 -3.73
C ARG A 87 -5.30 15.20 -4.31
N LYS A 88 -4.67 16.36 -4.08
CA LYS A 88 -5.11 17.62 -4.66
C LYS A 88 -5.07 17.60 -6.19
N LEU A 89 -4.00 17.03 -6.78
CA LEU A 89 -3.91 16.86 -8.23
C LEU A 89 -4.96 15.90 -8.76
N ASN A 90 -5.19 14.79 -8.07
CA ASN A 90 -6.21 13.80 -8.44
C ASN A 90 -7.62 14.43 -8.41
N ALA A 91 -7.94 15.20 -7.37
CA ALA A 91 -9.21 15.94 -7.27
C ALA A 91 -9.40 16.98 -8.39
N LEU A 92 -8.31 17.48 -8.99
CA LEU A 92 -8.33 18.35 -10.17
C LEU A 92 -8.40 17.59 -11.50
N GLY A 93 -8.49 16.25 -11.47
CA GLY A 93 -8.67 15.41 -12.66
C GLY A 93 -7.42 14.69 -13.15
N THR A 94 -6.28 14.78 -12.45
CA THR A 94 -5.09 13.98 -12.78
C THR A 94 -5.32 12.51 -12.41
N THR A 95 -5.16 11.59 -13.37
CA THR A 95 -5.11 10.16 -13.07
C THR A 95 -3.74 9.81 -12.50
N VAL A 96 -3.71 9.18 -11.33
CA VAL A 96 -2.46 8.81 -10.66
C VAL A 96 -2.26 7.30 -10.71
N VAL A 97 -1.10 6.87 -11.20
CA VAL A 97 -0.60 5.49 -11.12
C VAL A 97 0.61 5.52 -10.21
N LEU A 98 0.59 4.76 -9.13
CA LEU A 98 1.73 4.67 -8.23
C LEU A 98 2.14 3.21 -8.00
N THR A 99 3.43 2.96 -7.86
CA THR A 99 3.93 1.70 -7.34
C THR A 99 4.38 1.89 -5.89
N THR A 100 4.10 0.93 -5.05
CA THR A 100 4.56 0.89 -3.66
C THR A 100 4.63 -0.56 -3.19
N HIS A 101 5.52 -0.84 -2.26
CA HIS A 101 5.56 -2.11 -1.52
C HIS A 101 4.88 -1.98 -0.14
N TYR A 102 4.34 -0.80 0.19
CA TYR A 102 3.58 -0.56 1.41
C TYR A 102 2.09 -0.68 1.12
N LEU A 103 1.48 -1.76 1.59
CA LEU A 103 0.04 -1.98 1.41
C LEU A 103 -0.80 -0.84 1.99
N GLU A 104 -0.39 -0.29 3.12
CA GLU A 104 -1.05 0.84 3.78
C GLU A 104 -1.15 2.07 2.87
N GLU A 105 -0.09 2.40 2.12
CA GLU A 105 -0.13 3.49 1.14
C GLU A 105 -1.11 3.22 0.02
N ALA A 106 -1.08 2.01 -0.54
CA ALA A 106 -2.01 1.62 -1.58
C ALA A 106 -3.48 1.67 -1.10
N GLN A 107 -3.73 1.24 0.14
CA GLN A 107 -5.06 1.29 0.77
C GLN A 107 -5.57 2.73 0.95
N GLU A 108 -4.68 3.63 1.35
CA GLU A 108 -5.03 5.03 1.64
C GLU A 108 -5.17 5.88 0.37
N MET A 109 -4.39 5.57 -0.68
CA MET A 109 -4.24 6.43 -1.84
C MET A 109 -4.96 5.95 -3.10
N CYS A 110 -5.28 4.65 -3.22
CA CYS A 110 -5.74 4.08 -4.46
C CYS A 110 -7.21 3.64 -4.40
N ASP A 111 -7.96 3.95 -5.45
CA ASP A 111 -9.31 3.42 -5.65
C ASP A 111 -9.27 1.97 -6.12
N GLN A 112 -8.21 1.61 -6.85
CA GLN A 112 -7.97 0.27 -7.40
C GLN A 112 -6.52 -0.14 -7.16
N ILE A 113 -6.32 -1.40 -6.76
CA ILE A 113 -4.99 -1.97 -6.52
C ILE A 113 -4.77 -3.16 -7.45
N ALA A 114 -3.62 -3.16 -8.12
CA ALA A 114 -3.10 -4.29 -8.86
C ALA A 114 -1.91 -4.90 -8.10
N ILE A 115 -1.96 -6.19 -7.82
CA ILE A 115 -0.87 -6.94 -7.20
C ILE A 115 -0.08 -7.64 -8.29
N ILE A 116 1.23 -7.38 -8.32
CA ILE A 116 2.14 -7.98 -9.27
C ILE A 116 3.02 -9.00 -8.55
N ASN A 117 3.00 -10.24 -9.03
CA ASN A 117 3.82 -11.33 -8.51
C ASN A 117 4.55 -12.02 -9.67
N HIS A 118 5.87 -12.15 -9.58
CA HIS A 118 6.72 -12.75 -10.61
C HIS A 118 6.45 -12.23 -12.05
N GLY A 119 6.21 -10.92 -12.20
CA GLY A 119 5.97 -10.28 -13.49
C GLY A 119 4.55 -10.48 -14.07
N ALA A 120 3.66 -11.14 -13.33
CA ALA A 120 2.26 -11.31 -13.70
C ALA A 120 1.35 -10.55 -12.74
N VAL A 121 0.18 -10.10 -13.23
CA VAL A 121 -0.86 -9.49 -12.39
C VAL A 121 -1.60 -10.62 -11.68
N ALA A 122 -1.36 -10.79 -10.37
CA ALA A 122 -2.03 -11.78 -9.52
C ALA A 122 -3.47 -11.35 -9.17
N ALA A 123 -3.70 -10.07 -8.95
CA ALA A 123 -5.02 -9.49 -8.71
C ALA A 123 -5.08 -8.06 -9.23
N CYS A 124 -6.27 -7.61 -9.65
CA CYS A 124 -6.54 -6.20 -9.98
C CYS A 124 -8.00 -5.92 -9.61
N GLU A 125 -8.20 -5.26 -8.46
CA GLU A 125 -9.52 -5.10 -7.87
C GLU A 125 -9.69 -3.72 -7.21
N PRO A 126 -10.94 -3.22 -7.06
CA PRO A 126 -11.21 -2.06 -6.22
C PRO A 126 -10.69 -2.28 -4.80
N THR A 127 -10.06 -1.26 -4.23
CA THR A 127 -9.42 -1.30 -2.91
C THR A 127 -10.34 -1.89 -1.82
N PRO A 128 -11.63 -1.50 -1.68
CA PRO A 128 -12.50 -2.10 -0.66
C PRO A 128 -12.74 -3.61 -0.84
N LYS A 129 -12.70 -4.10 -2.10
CA LYS A 129 -12.88 -5.52 -2.39
C LYS A 129 -11.64 -6.32 -2.04
N LEU A 130 -10.46 -5.80 -2.38
CA LEU A 130 -9.19 -6.42 -2.03
C LEU A 130 -9.02 -6.49 -0.51
N LEU A 131 -9.31 -5.41 0.22
CA LEU A 131 -9.24 -5.36 1.68
C LEU A 131 -10.14 -6.38 2.36
N ARG A 132 -11.34 -6.63 1.82
CA ARG A 132 -12.22 -7.69 2.36
C ARG A 132 -11.60 -9.07 2.23
N ARG A 133 -10.83 -9.34 1.18
CA ARG A 133 -10.09 -10.60 1.03
C ARG A 133 -8.95 -10.72 2.05
N LEU A 134 -8.22 -9.63 2.30
CA LEU A 134 -7.13 -9.57 3.27
C LEU A 134 -7.58 -9.71 4.73
N ASN A 135 -8.85 -9.36 5.03
CA ASN A 135 -9.42 -9.53 6.36
C ASN A 135 -9.73 -10.99 6.72
N TYR A 136 -9.69 -11.91 5.74
CA TYR A 136 -9.80 -13.34 6.04
C TYR A 136 -8.42 -13.91 6.35
N LYS A 137 -8.32 -14.66 7.43
CA LYS A 137 -7.13 -15.43 7.82
C LYS A 137 -7.54 -16.89 7.97
N THR A 138 -6.59 -17.79 7.75
CA THR A 138 -6.82 -19.22 7.97
C THR A 138 -6.00 -19.68 9.17
N LEU A 139 -6.68 -20.16 10.21
CA LEU A 139 -6.06 -20.86 11.32
C LEU A 139 -5.87 -22.31 10.89
N VAL A 140 -4.64 -22.76 10.82
CA VAL A 140 -4.27 -24.12 10.49
C VAL A 140 -3.87 -24.83 11.78
N VAL A 141 -4.60 -25.88 12.11
CA VAL A 141 -4.38 -26.67 13.33
C VAL A 141 -3.97 -28.07 12.93
N ARG A 142 -2.84 -28.55 13.42
CA ARG A 142 -2.47 -29.97 13.35
C ARG A 142 -2.94 -30.63 14.64
N PRO A 143 -3.99 -31.46 14.57
CA PRO A 143 -4.46 -32.18 15.75
C PRO A 143 -3.48 -33.30 16.11
N GLU A 144 -3.36 -33.67 17.41
CA GLU A 144 -2.58 -34.80 17.88
C GLU A 144 -3.20 -36.14 17.42
N THR A 145 -4.52 -36.16 17.23
CA THR A 145 -5.30 -37.32 16.76
C THR A 145 -6.08 -36.94 15.51
N GLU A 146 -6.10 -37.82 14.54
CA GLU A 146 -6.79 -37.60 13.27
C GLU A 146 -8.28 -37.31 13.49
N LEU A 147 -8.78 -36.27 12.83
CA LEU A 147 -10.19 -35.85 12.90
C LEU A 147 -10.97 -36.53 11.77
N ALA A 148 -12.03 -37.27 12.12
CA ALA A 148 -12.91 -37.91 11.14
C ALA A 148 -13.81 -36.89 10.39
N ALA A 149 -14.13 -35.77 11.02
CA ALA A 149 -14.94 -34.71 10.44
C ALA A 149 -14.61 -33.34 11.12
N VAL A 150 -14.99 -32.23 10.46
CA VAL A 150 -14.90 -30.90 11.04
C VAL A 150 -15.80 -30.83 12.28
N PRO A 151 -15.27 -30.40 13.44
CA PRO A 151 -16.06 -30.29 14.66
C PRO A 151 -17.27 -29.35 14.50
N PRO A 152 -18.45 -29.69 15.06
CA PRO A 152 -19.65 -28.85 14.96
C PRO A 152 -19.49 -27.41 15.47
N ALA A 153 -18.54 -27.18 16.36
CA ALA A 153 -18.20 -25.85 16.87
C ALA A 153 -17.76 -24.86 15.76
N PHE A 154 -17.41 -25.36 14.59
CA PHE A 154 -16.98 -24.55 13.42
C PHE A 154 -18.02 -24.54 12.29
N ALA A 155 -19.25 -25.05 12.51
CA ALA A 155 -20.30 -25.12 11.48
C ALA A 155 -20.71 -23.76 10.87
N GLY A 156 -20.41 -22.64 11.55
CA GLY A 156 -20.66 -21.27 11.06
C GLY A 156 -19.46 -20.62 10.35
N LEU A 157 -18.33 -21.32 10.26
CA LEU A 157 -17.10 -20.86 9.64
C LEU A 157 -16.77 -21.75 8.43
N ASP A 158 -15.97 -21.20 7.52
CA ASP A 158 -15.40 -22.01 6.43
C ASP A 158 -14.25 -22.84 7.01
N ALA A 159 -14.56 -24.09 7.39
CA ALA A 159 -13.63 -25.01 8.01
C ALA A 159 -13.54 -26.32 7.20
N THR A 160 -12.32 -26.76 6.92
CA THR A 160 -12.05 -27.97 6.12
C THR A 160 -10.91 -28.79 6.73
N ILE A 161 -10.95 -30.09 6.54
CA ILE A 161 -9.82 -30.97 6.84
C ILE A 161 -9.02 -31.15 5.56
N ARG A 162 -7.76 -30.77 5.59
CA ARG A 162 -6.82 -30.89 4.47
C ARG A 162 -6.42 -32.37 4.26
N LYS A 163 -5.87 -32.69 3.10
CA LYS A 163 -5.40 -34.07 2.75
C LYS A 163 -4.32 -34.61 3.70
N ASP A 164 -3.59 -33.71 4.37
CA ASP A 164 -2.56 -34.04 5.36
C ASP A 164 -3.09 -34.13 6.80
N GLY A 165 -4.43 -34.14 6.98
CA GLY A 165 -5.08 -34.23 8.26
C GLY A 165 -5.16 -32.95 9.07
N GLN A 166 -4.68 -31.80 8.56
CA GLN A 166 -4.78 -30.52 9.24
C GLN A 166 -6.19 -29.94 9.13
N LEU A 167 -6.68 -29.34 10.20
CA LEU A 167 -7.93 -28.58 10.23
C LEU A 167 -7.61 -27.13 9.86
N ALA A 168 -8.11 -26.65 8.72
CA ALA A 168 -8.02 -25.27 8.26
C ALA A 168 -9.34 -24.56 8.53
N ILE A 169 -9.30 -23.44 9.25
CA ILE A 169 -10.47 -22.65 9.65
C ILE A 169 -10.27 -21.23 9.14
N THR A 170 -11.03 -20.85 8.12
CA THR A 170 -11.01 -19.48 7.59
C THR A 170 -11.96 -18.59 8.40
N TYR A 171 -11.45 -17.49 8.89
CA TYR A 171 -12.19 -16.56 9.72
C TYR A 171 -11.88 -15.10 9.36
N LYS A 172 -12.80 -14.21 9.69
CA LYS A 172 -12.57 -12.77 9.60
C LYS A 172 -11.88 -12.27 10.86
N SER A 173 -10.72 -11.63 10.71
CA SER A 173 -9.92 -11.13 11.83
C SER A 173 -10.57 -9.99 12.61
N ASP A 174 -11.53 -9.28 12.00
CA ASP A 174 -12.32 -8.22 12.62
C ASP A 174 -13.58 -8.73 13.37
N ALA A 175 -14.03 -9.95 13.09
CA ALA A 175 -15.24 -10.53 13.66
C ALA A 175 -14.98 -11.69 14.64
N THR A 176 -13.87 -12.42 14.47
CA THR A 176 -13.56 -13.62 15.24
C THR A 176 -12.11 -13.55 15.73
N THR A 177 -11.90 -13.70 17.02
CA THR A 177 -10.56 -13.71 17.61
C THR A 177 -9.96 -15.12 17.62
N ILE A 178 -8.63 -15.21 17.59
CA ILE A 178 -7.93 -16.49 17.75
C ILE A 178 -8.31 -17.16 19.08
N GLU A 179 -8.50 -16.36 20.14
CA GLU A 179 -8.91 -16.86 21.46
C GLU A 179 -10.24 -17.60 21.40
N GLN A 180 -11.24 -17.05 20.67
CA GLN A 180 -12.52 -17.72 20.44
C GLN A 180 -12.36 -19.03 19.69
N LEU A 181 -11.51 -19.06 18.65
CA LEU A 181 -11.25 -20.28 17.89
C LEU A 181 -10.56 -21.35 18.76
N LEU A 182 -9.61 -20.94 19.60
CA LEU A 182 -8.97 -21.85 20.56
C LEU A 182 -9.94 -22.37 21.64
N ALA A 183 -10.88 -21.54 22.09
CA ALA A 183 -11.95 -21.99 23.00
C ALA A 183 -12.83 -23.03 22.32
N ASN A 184 -13.26 -22.81 21.10
CA ASN A 184 -14.05 -23.76 20.31
C ASN A 184 -13.31 -25.09 20.08
N LEU A 185 -11.98 -25.06 19.85
CA LEU A 185 -11.16 -26.27 19.72
C LEU A 185 -11.12 -27.06 21.05
N ARG A 186 -11.01 -26.37 22.17
CA ARG A 186 -11.04 -26.99 23.51
C ARG A 186 -12.39 -27.62 23.82
N GLU A 187 -13.50 -26.93 23.54
CA GLU A 187 -14.87 -27.44 23.69
C GLU A 187 -15.11 -28.69 22.83
N ALA A 188 -14.54 -28.70 21.64
CA ALA A 188 -14.58 -29.84 20.72
C ALA A 188 -13.62 -30.99 21.13
N ASN A 189 -12.88 -30.84 22.25
CA ASN A 189 -11.84 -31.78 22.70
C ASN A 189 -10.74 -32.06 21.65
N VAL A 190 -10.44 -31.11 20.79
CA VAL A 190 -9.34 -31.20 19.83
C VAL A 190 -8.03 -30.84 20.53
N LYS A 191 -7.16 -31.85 20.67
CA LYS A 191 -5.79 -31.61 21.18
C LYS A 191 -4.93 -31.08 20.05
N ILE A 192 -4.25 -29.96 20.31
CA ILE A 192 -3.45 -29.22 19.33
C ILE A 192 -2.00 -29.71 19.44
N GLY A 193 -1.48 -30.31 18.39
CA GLY A 193 -0.08 -30.69 18.26
C GLY A 193 0.77 -29.53 17.70
N ASP A 194 0.20 -28.77 16.75
CA ASP A 194 0.85 -27.59 16.16
C ASP A 194 -0.22 -26.59 15.66
N LEU A 195 0.15 -25.32 15.55
CA LEU A 195 -0.76 -24.25 15.17
C LEU A 195 -0.02 -23.19 14.35
N ALA A 196 -0.59 -22.83 13.20
CA ALA A 196 -0.10 -21.77 12.35
C ALA A 196 -1.24 -20.89 11.85
N THR A 197 -0.92 -19.66 11.48
CA THR A 197 -1.85 -18.77 10.76
C THR A 197 -1.32 -18.54 9.35
N GLU A 198 -2.19 -18.70 8.37
CA GLU A 198 -1.90 -18.38 6.97
C GLU A 198 -2.70 -17.15 6.58
N GLU A 199 -2.06 -16.27 5.85
CA GLU A 199 -2.76 -15.17 5.16
C GLU A 199 -3.33 -15.69 3.83
N PRO A 200 -4.43 -15.09 3.33
CA PRO A 200 -5.00 -15.53 2.06
C PRO A 200 -3.96 -15.35 0.94
N ASP A 201 -3.82 -16.35 0.11
CA ASP A 201 -3.08 -16.23 -1.14
C ASP A 201 -3.73 -15.14 -2.01
N LEU A 202 -2.91 -14.17 -2.43
CA LEU A 202 -3.29 -13.07 -3.31
C LEU A 202 -3.04 -13.43 -4.78
#